data_56611cbdd92af5043be8251259b3a521
#
_entry.id   56611cbdd92af5043be8251259b3a521
#
_cell.length_a   1.000
_cell.length_b   1.000
_cell.length_c   1.000
_cell.angle_alpha   90.00
_cell.angle_beta   90.00
_cell.angle_gamma   90.00
#
_symmetry.space_group_name_H-M   'P 1'
#
loop_
_entity.id
_entity.type
_entity.pdbx_description
1 polymer ?
#
loop_
_entity_poly.entity_id
_entity_poly.type
_entity_poly.pdbx_seq_one_letter_code
_entity_poly.pdbx_strand_id
1 'polypeptide(L)'
;MLFRSNPQGTLAERIRAGGAGIPAFFTKTGVGTIIAEGKEVRVFDGEEYVMETGLFADIALVHAWKADTEGNLVYRKTARNFNPNMATAAKLTIAEVENLVQPGEIDPDHIITPGVFVQRIVHVPAVNKVIEHRTTRKRAAA
;
A
#
# COMPACT_ATOMS: atom_id res chain seq x y z
N MET A 1 22.40 -11.63 3.82
CA MET A 1 21.04 -11.16 3.48
C MET A 1 21.11 -10.38 2.17
N LEU A 2 20.55 -10.92 1.11
CA LEU A 2 20.50 -10.22 -0.19
C LEU A 2 19.39 -9.17 -0.13
N PHE A 3 19.75 -7.89 -0.16
CA PHE A 3 18.81 -6.79 -0.23
C PHE A 3 18.38 -6.61 -1.69
N ARG A 4 17.09 -6.78 -1.99
CA ARG A 4 16.52 -6.47 -3.30
C ARG A 4 15.70 -5.19 -3.20
N SER A 5 16.22 -4.10 -3.78
CA SER A 5 15.46 -2.86 -3.92
C SER A 5 14.43 -2.98 -5.05
N ASN A 6 13.25 -2.44 -4.81
CA ASN A 6 12.27 -2.16 -5.87
C ASN A 6 12.13 -0.64 -6.00
N PRO A 7 12.11 -0.09 -7.21
CA PRO A 7 11.72 1.30 -7.40
C PRO A 7 10.32 1.53 -6.83
N GLN A 8 10.12 2.65 -6.15
CA GLN A 8 8.89 2.89 -5.38
C GLN A 8 7.63 2.83 -6.25
N GLY A 9 7.66 3.41 -7.45
CA GLY A 9 6.52 3.33 -8.39
C GLY A 9 6.25 1.91 -8.88
N THR A 10 7.31 1.11 -9.13
CA THR A 10 7.17 -0.30 -9.50
C THR A 10 6.59 -1.11 -8.34
N LEU A 11 7.00 -0.85 -7.10
CA LEU A 11 6.42 -1.51 -5.92
C LEU A 11 4.92 -1.21 -5.80
N ALA A 12 4.53 0.05 -5.96
CA ALA A 12 3.12 0.46 -5.92
C ALA A 12 2.29 -0.26 -6.99
N GLU A 13 2.80 -0.32 -8.23
CA GLU A 13 2.11 -1.00 -9.33
C GLU A 13 2.06 -2.52 -9.15
N ARG A 14 3.11 -3.14 -8.62
CA ARG A 14 3.09 -4.58 -8.29
C ARG A 14 2.02 -4.91 -7.26
N ILE A 15 1.86 -4.08 -6.22
CA ILE A 15 0.80 -4.24 -5.21
C ILE A 15 -0.57 -4.04 -5.87
N ARG A 16 -0.75 -2.98 -6.67
CA ARG A 16 -1.99 -2.72 -7.38
C ARG A 16 -2.36 -3.87 -8.32
N ALA A 17 -1.40 -4.36 -9.10
CA ALA A 17 -1.59 -5.49 -10.01
C ALA A 17 -2.01 -6.76 -9.25
N GLY A 18 -1.37 -7.05 -8.13
CA GLY A 18 -1.76 -8.14 -7.24
C GLY A 18 -3.22 -8.05 -6.81
N GLY A 19 -3.62 -6.90 -6.27
CA GLY A 19 -5.00 -6.66 -5.84
C GLY A 19 -6.04 -6.71 -6.96
N ALA A 20 -5.63 -6.38 -8.20
CA ALA A 20 -6.48 -6.43 -9.39
C ALA A 20 -6.48 -7.80 -10.10
N GLY A 21 -5.75 -8.80 -9.61
CA GLY A 21 -5.62 -10.10 -10.27
C GLY A 21 -4.78 -10.07 -11.54
N ILE A 22 -3.93 -9.05 -11.73
CA ILE A 22 -3.02 -8.92 -12.87
C ILE A 22 -1.71 -9.63 -12.53
N PRO A 23 -1.35 -10.74 -13.21
CA PRO A 23 -0.18 -11.54 -12.83
C PRO A 23 1.14 -10.85 -13.14
N ALA A 24 1.22 -10.06 -14.22
CA ALA A 24 2.41 -9.36 -14.65
C ALA A 24 2.08 -8.14 -15.50
N PHE A 25 3.02 -7.20 -15.60
CA PHE A 25 2.95 -6.02 -16.43
C PHE A 25 4.35 -5.62 -16.90
N PHE A 26 4.44 -4.77 -17.91
CA PHE A 26 5.69 -4.24 -18.44
C PHE A 26 5.88 -2.77 -18.05
N THR A 27 7.11 -2.39 -17.68
CA THR A 27 7.45 -1.02 -17.28
C THR A 27 8.82 -0.62 -17.85
N LYS A 28 9.00 0.66 -18.15
CA LYS A 28 10.32 1.22 -18.52
C LYS A 28 11.26 1.34 -17.33
N THR A 29 10.71 1.38 -16.12
CA THR A 29 11.51 1.58 -14.90
C THR A 29 12.45 0.42 -14.68
N GLY A 30 13.74 0.71 -14.61
CA GLY A 30 14.77 -0.30 -14.36
C GLY A 30 15.42 -0.88 -15.62
N VAL A 31 14.96 -0.55 -16.82
CA VAL A 31 15.63 -0.94 -18.09
C VAL A 31 17.09 -0.49 -18.07
N GLY A 32 18.01 -1.37 -18.48
CA GLY A 32 19.45 -1.11 -18.51
C GLY A 32 20.13 -1.04 -17.13
N THR A 33 19.45 -1.45 -16.07
CA THR A 33 20.00 -1.49 -14.72
C THR A 33 20.02 -2.90 -14.14
N ILE A 34 20.68 -3.10 -13.00
CA ILE A 34 20.69 -4.37 -12.25
C ILE A 34 19.27 -4.86 -11.88
N ILE A 35 18.27 -3.98 -11.91
CA ILE A 35 16.88 -4.34 -11.59
C ILE A 35 16.27 -5.20 -12.71
N ALA A 36 16.76 -5.04 -13.96
CA ALA A 36 16.30 -5.81 -15.10
C ALA A 36 16.96 -7.20 -15.20
N GLU A 37 18.04 -7.44 -14.45
CA GLU A 37 18.77 -8.72 -14.54
C GLU A 37 17.87 -9.92 -14.19
N GLY A 38 17.84 -10.89 -15.10
CA GLY A 38 17.05 -12.12 -14.97
C GLY A 38 15.55 -11.95 -15.19
N LYS A 39 15.09 -10.77 -15.63
CA LYS A 39 13.69 -10.51 -15.99
C LYS A 39 13.50 -10.51 -17.51
N GLU A 40 12.28 -10.82 -17.94
CA GLU A 40 11.91 -10.71 -19.34
C GLU A 40 11.91 -9.24 -19.79
N VAL A 41 12.50 -8.99 -20.94
CA VAL A 41 12.50 -7.67 -21.60
C VAL A 41 11.74 -7.79 -22.92
N ARG A 42 10.83 -6.88 -23.19
CA ARG A 42 10.12 -6.75 -24.48
C ARG A 42 10.23 -5.36 -25.05
N VAL A 43 10.19 -5.30 -26.37
CA VAL A 43 10.14 -4.02 -27.10
C VAL A 43 8.69 -3.72 -27.48
N PHE A 44 8.22 -2.52 -27.14
CA PHE A 44 6.95 -1.95 -27.56
C PHE A 44 7.23 -0.59 -28.19
N ASP A 45 6.78 -0.37 -29.41
CA ASP A 45 6.97 0.89 -30.15
C ASP A 45 8.44 1.35 -30.22
N GLY A 46 9.37 0.40 -30.37
CA GLY A 46 10.81 0.67 -30.45
C GLY A 46 11.51 0.93 -29.12
N GLU A 47 10.82 0.82 -27.97
CA GLU A 47 11.38 1.03 -26.64
C GLU A 47 11.32 -0.25 -25.79
N GLU A 48 12.37 -0.47 -25.00
CA GLU A 48 12.47 -1.63 -24.11
C GLU A 48 11.66 -1.45 -22.81
N TYR A 49 11.07 -2.56 -22.37
CA TYR A 49 10.32 -2.66 -21.11
C TYR A 49 10.72 -3.94 -20.38
N VAL A 50 10.77 -3.85 -19.07
CA VAL A 50 11.04 -4.98 -18.17
C VAL A 50 9.71 -5.50 -17.63
N MET A 51 9.54 -6.82 -17.62
CA MET A 51 8.39 -7.46 -16.97
C MET A 51 8.54 -7.47 -15.45
N GLU A 52 7.49 -7.04 -14.78
CA GLU A 52 7.32 -7.14 -13.33
C GLU A 52 6.07 -7.95 -12.99
N THR A 53 6.13 -8.73 -11.90
CA THR A 53 5.00 -9.56 -11.45
C THR A 53 4.17 -8.86 -10.39
N GLY A 54 2.88 -9.15 -10.34
CA GLY A 54 2.01 -8.74 -9.25
C GLY A 54 2.53 -9.22 -7.89
N LEU A 55 2.26 -8.45 -6.85
CA LEU A 55 2.62 -8.78 -5.47
C LEU A 55 1.37 -9.14 -4.68
N PHE A 56 1.33 -10.36 -4.17
CA PHE A 56 0.28 -10.88 -3.28
C PHE A 56 0.84 -11.10 -1.88
N ALA A 57 0.00 -10.89 -0.88
CA ALA A 57 0.33 -11.15 0.52
C ALA A 57 -0.70 -12.09 1.15
N ASP A 58 -0.30 -12.78 2.21
CA ASP A 58 -1.26 -13.54 3.02
C ASP A 58 -2.02 -12.61 3.94
N ILE A 59 -1.36 -11.57 4.48
CA ILE A 59 -1.95 -10.59 5.38
C ILE A 59 -1.54 -9.17 4.96
N ALA A 60 -2.51 -8.25 4.92
CA ALA A 60 -2.28 -6.81 4.86
C ALA A 60 -2.66 -6.16 6.19
N LEU A 61 -1.78 -5.33 6.71
CA LEU A 61 -2.04 -4.46 7.85
C LEU A 61 -2.15 -3.03 7.32
N VAL A 62 -3.32 -2.42 7.44
CA VAL A 62 -3.59 -1.09 6.93
C VAL A 62 -4.11 -0.18 8.04
N HIS A 63 -3.87 1.13 7.90
CA HIS A 63 -4.36 2.12 8.84
C HIS A 63 -5.35 3.04 8.14
N ALA A 64 -6.55 3.19 8.72
CA ALA A 64 -7.60 4.08 8.24
C ALA A 64 -7.99 5.10 9.32
N TRP A 65 -8.41 6.29 8.88
CA TRP A 65 -8.92 7.31 9.77
C TRP A 65 -10.33 6.97 10.28
N LYS A 66 -11.20 6.45 9.41
CA LYS A 66 -12.57 6.08 9.75
C LYS A 66 -12.95 4.78 9.05
N ALA A 67 -13.73 3.96 9.72
CA ALA A 67 -14.42 2.82 9.11
C ALA A 67 -15.84 2.70 9.66
N ASP A 68 -16.73 2.09 8.88
CA ASP A 68 -17.94 1.52 9.43
C ASP A 68 -17.73 0.05 9.84
N THR A 69 -18.73 -0.53 10.49
CA THR A 69 -18.67 -1.92 10.95
C THR A 69 -18.74 -2.95 9.82
N GLU A 70 -19.06 -2.52 8.59
CA GLU A 70 -19.02 -3.35 7.37
C GLU A 70 -17.65 -3.34 6.69
N GLY A 71 -16.70 -2.54 7.19
CA GLY A 71 -15.32 -2.51 6.68
C GLY A 71 -15.04 -1.46 5.61
N ASN A 72 -15.97 -0.56 5.32
CA ASN A 72 -15.72 0.54 4.42
C ASN A 72 -14.73 1.53 5.03
N LEU A 73 -13.62 1.84 4.33
CA LEU A 73 -12.53 2.64 4.87
C LEU A 73 -12.42 4.02 4.22
N VAL A 74 -12.18 5.01 5.07
CA VAL A 74 -11.81 6.38 4.69
C VAL A 74 -10.41 6.68 5.24
N TYR A 75 -9.53 7.15 4.36
CA TYR A 75 -8.17 7.55 4.74
C TYR A 75 -8.05 9.07 4.81
N ARG A 76 -7.13 9.54 5.65
CA ARG A 76 -6.87 10.96 5.82
C ARG A 76 -5.41 11.29 5.50
N LYS A 77 -5.18 12.40 4.79
CA LYS A 77 -3.86 12.93 4.44
C LYS A 77 -3.01 11.86 3.71
N THR A 78 -1.76 11.66 4.14
CA THR A 78 -0.78 10.75 3.52
C THR A 78 -1.11 9.28 3.70
N ALA A 79 -2.03 8.89 4.59
CA ALA A 79 -2.47 7.51 4.73
C ALA A 79 -3.16 6.96 3.46
N ARG A 80 -3.59 7.81 2.54
CA ARG A 80 -4.07 7.40 1.21
C ARG A 80 -3.01 6.77 0.31
N ASN A 81 -1.73 6.87 0.66
CA ASN A 81 -0.63 6.47 -0.23
C ASN A 81 -0.73 4.97 -0.59
N PHE A 82 -0.24 4.08 0.24
CA PHE A 82 -0.19 2.64 -0.06
C PHE A 82 -1.38 1.85 0.51
N ASN A 83 -2.01 2.33 1.59
CA ASN A 83 -3.05 1.58 2.30
C ASN A 83 -4.18 1.07 1.39
N PRO A 84 -4.76 1.86 0.45
CA PRO A 84 -5.81 1.38 -0.43
C PRO A 84 -5.38 0.18 -1.29
N ASN A 85 -4.20 0.27 -1.91
CA ASN A 85 -3.69 -0.80 -2.75
C ASN A 85 -3.31 -2.04 -1.94
N MET A 86 -2.71 -1.86 -0.76
CA MET A 86 -2.36 -2.97 0.12
C MET A 86 -3.60 -3.73 0.61
N ALA A 87 -4.69 -3.02 0.90
CA ALA A 87 -5.93 -3.64 1.34
C ALA A 87 -6.51 -4.61 0.29
N THR A 88 -6.28 -4.37 -1.00
CA THR A 88 -6.78 -5.23 -2.08
C THR A 88 -5.85 -6.40 -2.42
N ALA A 89 -4.58 -6.33 -2.02
CA ALA A 89 -3.53 -7.25 -2.45
C ALA A 89 -3.27 -8.41 -1.47
N ALA A 90 -4.13 -8.63 -0.49
CA ALA A 90 -3.96 -9.69 0.50
C ALA A 90 -5.17 -10.61 0.60
N LYS A 91 -4.94 -11.84 1.08
CA LYS A 91 -6.01 -12.79 1.41
C LYS A 91 -6.80 -12.37 2.65
N LEU A 92 -6.10 -11.76 3.62
CA LEU A 92 -6.67 -11.27 4.87
C LEU A 92 -6.21 -9.83 5.09
N THR A 93 -7.13 -8.88 5.08
CA THR A 93 -6.85 -7.48 5.41
C THR A 93 -7.36 -7.16 6.81
N ILE A 94 -6.47 -6.65 7.65
CA ILE A 94 -6.76 -6.17 8.99
C ILE A 94 -6.57 -4.66 8.98
N ALA A 95 -7.62 -3.90 9.27
CA ALA A 95 -7.60 -2.44 9.32
C ALA A 95 -7.58 -1.94 10.77
N GLU A 96 -6.53 -1.22 11.13
CA GLU A 96 -6.49 -0.40 12.33
C GLU A 96 -7.22 0.92 12.05
N VAL A 97 -8.17 1.32 12.91
CA VAL A 97 -9.09 2.42 12.64
C VAL A 97 -9.18 3.36 13.83
N GLU A 98 -9.01 4.67 13.59
CA GLU A 98 -9.13 5.69 14.64
C GLU A 98 -10.59 5.96 15.04
N ASN A 99 -11.53 5.93 14.08
CA ASN A 99 -12.94 6.25 14.29
C ASN A 99 -13.82 5.15 13.69
N LEU A 100 -14.48 4.37 14.54
CA LEU A 100 -15.44 3.35 14.12
C LEU A 100 -16.86 3.92 14.23
N VAL A 101 -17.62 3.82 13.13
CA VAL A 101 -18.99 4.33 13.03
C VAL A 101 -19.97 3.24 12.55
N GLN A 102 -21.27 3.55 12.53
CA GLN A 102 -22.28 2.64 11.99
C GLN A 102 -22.37 2.74 10.46
N PRO A 103 -22.85 1.69 9.78
CA PRO A 103 -23.17 1.76 8.34
C PRO A 103 -24.13 2.91 8.05
N GLY A 104 -23.84 3.65 6.98
CA GLY A 104 -24.60 4.84 6.57
C GLY A 104 -24.11 6.15 7.20
N GLU A 105 -23.18 6.14 8.14
CA GLU A 105 -22.56 7.36 8.69
C GLU A 105 -21.31 7.81 7.92
N ILE A 106 -20.89 7.04 6.93
CA ILE A 106 -19.85 7.46 5.97
C ILE A 106 -20.54 7.86 4.68
N ASP A 107 -20.22 9.05 4.18
CA ASP A 107 -20.63 9.48 2.86
C ASP A 107 -20.05 8.50 1.81
N PRO A 108 -20.89 7.86 0.99
CA PRO A 108 -20.42 6.89 -0.01
C PRO A 108 -19.33 7.42 -0.94
N ASP A 109 -19.36 8.71 -1.29
CA ASP A 109 -18.36 9.33 -2.15
C ASP A 109 -16.98 9.47 -1.49
N HIS A 110 -16.92 9.33 -0.18
CA HIS A 110 -15.66 9.37 0.57
C HIS A 110 -15.06 7.98 0.85
N ILE A 111 -15.76 6.90 0.54
CA ILE A 111 -15.25 5.53 0.71
C ILE A 111 -14.15 5.29 -0.31
N ILE A 112 -12.94 4.99 0.16
CA ILE A 112 -11.78 4.72 -0.68
C ILE A 112 -11.55 3.20 -0.82
N THR A 113 -11.68 2.46 0.26
CA THR A 113 -11.61 0.99 0.24
C THR A 113 -12.96 0.42 0.65
N PRO A 114 -13.68 -0.26 -0.25
CA PRO A 114 -14.92 -0.95 0.07
C PRO A 114 -14.71 -2.10 1.08
N GLY A 115 -15.69 -2.34 1.93
CA GLY A 115 -15.64 -3.34 2.98
C GLY A 115 -15.37 -4.77 2.51
N VAL A 116 -15.68 -5.09 1.25
CA VAL A 116 -15.41 -6.41 0.65
C VAL A 116 -13.91 -6.80 0.72
N PHE A 117 -13.01 -5.83 0.80
CA PHE A 117 -11.57 -6.06 0.93
C PHE A 117 -11.09 -6.16 2.38
N VAL A 118 -11.95 -5.91 3.37
CA VAL A 118 -11.54 -5.81 4.79
C VAL A 118 -12.24 -6.88 5.60
N GLN A 119 -11.47 -7.83 6.12
CA GLN A 119 -12.02 -8.96 6.88
C GLN A 119 -11.98 -8.72 8.39
N ARG A 120 -11.13 -7.79 8.87
CA ARG A 120 -11.01 -7.48 10.30
C ARG A 120 -10.78 -6.00 10.53
N ILE A 121 -11.45 -5.47 11.56
CA ILE A 121 -11.27 -4.10 12.05
C ILE A 121 -10.76 -4.15 13.48
N VAL A 122 -9.74 -3.33 13.76
CA VAL A 122 -9.23 -3.08 15.11
C VAL A 122 -9.44 -1.61 15.42
N HIS A 123 -10.34 -1.30 16.33
CA HIS A 123 -10.59 0.07 16.75
C HIS A 123 -9.51 0.55 17.72
N VAL A 124 -8.75 1.55 17.32
CA VAL A 124 -7.65 2.18 18.09
C VAL A 124 -7.87 3.69 18.10
N PRO A 125 -8.64 4.22 19.03
CA PRO A 125 -9.03 5.64 19.04
C PRO A 125 -7.87 6.60 19.30
N ALA A 126 -6.76 6.10 19.87
CA ALA A 126 -5.57 6.92 20.12
C ALA A 126 -4.31 6.15 19.70
N VAL A 127 -3.68 6.61 18.61
CA VAL A 127 -2.45 6.03 18.10
C VAL A 127 -1.25 6.76 18.72
N ASN A 128 -0.43 6.04 19.49
CA ASN A 128 0.83 6.57 19.98
C ASN A 128 1.95 6.33 18.95
N LYS A 129 2.30 7.36 18.20
CA LYS A 129 3.34 7.30 17.15
C LYS A 129 4.74 7.45 17.77
N VAL A 130 5.26 6.39 18.32
CA VAL A 130 6.55 6.40 19.02
C VAL A 130 7.73 6.74 18.08
N ILE A 131 7.66 6.32 16.82
CA ILE A 131 8.77 6.46 15.84
C ILE A 131 8.97 7.91 15.38
N GLU A 132 7.92 8.74 15.42
CA GLU A 132 7.97 10.14 14.98
C GLU A 132 8.48 11.10 16.07
N HIS A 133 8.83 10.62 17.24
CA HIS A 133 9.40 11.46 18.30
C HIS A 133 10.83 11.89 17.93
N ARG A 134 11.13 13.17 18.10
CA ARG A 134 12.47 13.70 17.90
C ARG A 134 13.47 13.02 18.84
N THR A 135 14.37 12.22 18.27
CA THR A 135 15.46 11.56 18.99
C THR A 135 16.80 12.30 18.88
N THR A 136 16.85 13.40 18.12
CA THR A 136 18.06 14.19 17.94
C THR A 136 18.39 15.00 19.21
N ARG A 137 19.63 14.85 19.71
CA ARG A 137 20.14 15.68 20.80
C ARG A 137 20.34 17.11 20.32
N LYS A 138 19.97 18.10 21.15
CA LYS A 138 20.38 19.49 20.91
C LYS A 138 21.92 19.54 20.91
N ARG A 139 22.50 20.16 19.87
CA ARG A 139 23.93 20.44 19.86
C ARG A 139 24.25 21.35 21.04
N ALA A 140 25.24 21.01 21.88
CA ALA A 140 25.69 21.90 22.92
C ALA A 140 26.17 23.20 22.24
N ALA A 141 25.70 24.34 22.73
CA ALA A 141 26.25 25.61 22.27
C ALA A 141 27.75 25.64 22.60
N ALA A 142 28.58 25.95 21.60
CA ALA A 142 30.02 26.12 21.75
C ALA A 142 30.29 27.46 22.45
#